data_b97004038c8db9d3ecaa550167d382f3
#
_entry.id   b97004038c8db9d3ecaa550167d382f3
#
_cell.length_a   1.000
_cell.length_b   1.000
_cell.length_c   1.000
_cell.angle_alpha   90.00
_cell.angle_beta   90.00
_cell.angle_gamma   90.00
#
_symmetry.space_group_name_H-M   'P 1'
#
loop_
_entity.id
_entity.type
_entity.pdbx_description
1 polymer ?
#
loop_
_entity_poly.entity_id
_entity_poly.type
_entity_poly.pdbx_seq_one_letter_code
_entity_poly.pdbx_strand_id
1 'polypeptide(L)'
;WNRFAVEESPEVVGFLKVNLKDLANHYHALYQEEELAEEKPSNFAEASRWYQEFLASFPGDDDTPQINYQLADLLLEDGDFGAAAREYERTAYDYDPHDQDSAAGYAAVYAHRQHLEAATGVRALEVKKATVTSSLPFRRTSAVDVEAPIVLGAAADDLYQMEDFPLARESAQKLIDRYPAADPSLLRSAWAVKAHSSIDLADYAVAEHAYLRVLDLTDGDDESRPAIVDGLAAAVYKQGEQANLLEDYGAAASHFLRIKDVAPTSTIRAAAEYDAAAALMKAQDFAGASGVLEEFRVSHPEHELSTEATKQLAHIYREDGQTEHSAAEHERIAAEDTDPDLAREALLTAGELYDEASVHAEAIRVYEQYVAAYPRPLDTSIEIRSRLAELFKDRSDLEGYYAALAALVAADREANDERTDRSKFLAAKAALVLAERSYQQHTRLVLVQPFEQSLAAKQQSLDTTLAELGALVEYEVADVTAAATFYIAEV
;
A
#
# COMPACT_ATOMS: atom_id res chain seq x y z
N TRP A 1 -3.99 28.35 -74.06
CA TRP A 1 -3.20 27.20 -73.55
C TRP A 1 -3.71 25.84 -74.07
N ASN A 2 -4.81 25.69 -74.76
CA ASN A 2 -5.41 24.40 -75.19
C ASN A 2 -4.90 23.90 -76.56
N ARG A 3 -3.72 24.29 -77.04
CA ARG A 3 -3.22 23.87 -78.35
C ARG A 3 -1.88 23.12 -78.43
N PHE A 4 -1.19 22.97 -77.29
CA PHE A 4 0.02 22.16 -77.21
C PHE A 4 -0.06 21.28 -75.92
N ALA A 5 0.01 20.00 -76.09
CA ALA A 5 0.29 19.11 -74.99
C ALA A 5 1.74 19.38 -74.57
N VAL A 6 1.95 20.09 -73.45
CA VAL A 6 3.29 20.46 -72.90
C VAL A 6 4.12 19.18 -72.67
N GLU A 7 3.43 18.12 -72.31
CA GLU A 7 4.01 16.77 -72.12
C GLU A 7 4.70 16.17 -73.33
N GLU A 8 4.36 16.65 -74.57
CA GLU A 8 4.93 16.18 -75.77
C GLU A 8 6.26 16.91 -76.15
N SER A 9 6.70 17.88 -75.38
CA SER A 9 7.89 18.68 -75.62
C SER A 9 8.87 18.66 -74.43
N PRO A 10 9.74 17.67 -74.28
CA PRO A 10 10.64 17.52 -73.10
C PRO A 10 11.51 18.75 -72.85
N GLU A 11 11.95 19.47 -73.90
CA GLU A 11 12.73 20.70 -73.75
C GLU A 11 11.93 21.84 -73.12
N VAL A 12 10.62 21.99 -73.46
CA VAL A 12 9.77 22.99 -72.91
C VAL A 12 9.45 22.66 -71.43
N VAL A 13 9.21 21.40 -71.13
CA VAL A 13 9.06 20.89 -69.77
C VAL A 13 10.29 21.21 -68.92
N GLY A 14 11.50 20.93 -69.45
CA GLY A 14 12.74 21.23 -68.79
C GLY A 14 12.92 22.74 -68.46
N PHE A 15 12.62 23.61 -69.45
CA PHE A 15 12.67 25.05 -69.23
C PHE A 15 11.64 25.54 -68.23
N LEU A 16 10.43 25.00 -68.23
CA LEU A 16 9.39 25.33 -67.25
C LEU A 16 9.80 24.97 -65.82
N LYS A 17 10.33 23.78 -65.60
CA LYS A 17 10.83 23.32 -64.30
C LYS A 17 11.90 24.28 -63.75
N VAL A 18 12.92 24.57 -64.54
CA VAL A 18 14.01 25.46 -64.15
C VAL A 18 13.46 26.84 -63.81
N ASN A 19 12.63 27.43 -64.66
CA ASN A 19 12.08 28.78 -64.42
C ASN A 19 11.19 28.87 -63.18
N LEU A 20 10.32 27.88 -62.94
CA LEU A 20 9.48 27.87 -61.75
C LEU A 20 10.29 27.78 -60.44
N LYS A 21 11.33 26.91 -60.48
CA LYS A 21 12.26 26.75 -59.36
C LYS A 21 13.08 28.01 -59.13
N ASP A 22 13.62 28.62 -60.20
CA ASP A 22 14.39 29.87 -60.09
C ASP A 22 13.53 31.03 -59.56
N LEU A 23 12.29 31.16 -60.03
CA LEU A 23 11.37 32.19 -59.54
C LEU A 23 11.02 31.99 -58.06
N ALA A 24 10.70 30.76 -57.66
CA ALA A 24 10.39 30.44 -56.29
C ALA A 24 11.57 30.77 -55.36
N ASN A 25 12.78 30.31 -55.73
CA ASN A 25 14.00 30.58 -54.94
C ASN A 25 14.37 32.05 -54.93
N HIS A 26 14.18 32.75 -56.06
CA HIS A 26 14.43 34.20 -56.14
C HIS A 26 13.57 34.98 -55.16
N TYR A 27 12.26 34.77 -55.17
CA TYR A 27 11.35 35.47 -54.24
C TYR A 27 11.53 35.02 -52.77
N HIS A 28 11.90 33.78 -52.54
CA HIS A 28 12.25 33.31 -51.21
C HIS A 28 13.51 34.01 -50.69
N ALA A 29 14.55 34.16 -51.51
CA ALA A 29 15.74 34.94 -51.14
C ALA A 29 15.42 36.43 -50.85
N LEU A 30 14.54 37.05 -51.69
CA LEU A 30 14.10 38.43 -51.45
C LEU A 30 13.26 38.54 -50.14
N TYR A 31 12.51 37.50 -49.75
CA TYR A 31 11.78 37.44 -48.48
C TYR A 31 12.73 37.43 -47.28
N GLN A 32 13.89 36.80 -47.41
CA GLN A 32 14.91 36.66 -46.36
C GLN A 32 15.74 37.96 -46.20
N GLU A 33 15.75 38.86 -47.19
CA GLU A 33 16.51 40.11 -47.15
C GLU A 33 15.91 41.10 -46.15
N GLU A 34 16.66 41.50 -45.10
CA GLU A 34 16.20 42.43 -44.08
C GLU A 34 15.92 43.85 -44.63
N GLU A 35 16.67 44.25 -45.68
CA GLU A 35 16.51 45.54 -46.30
C GLU A 35 15.18 45.72 -47.05
N LEU A 36 14.49 44.61 -47.36
CA LEU A 36 13.22 44.58 -48.10
C LEU A 36 12.02 44.27 -47.15
N ALA A 37 12.08 44.68 -45.90
CA ALA A 37 11.05 44.40 -44.92
C ALA A 37 9.64 44.85 -45.32
N GLU A 38 9.47 45.95 -46.02
CA GLU A 38 8.19 46.41 -46.54
C GLU A 38 7.62 45.53 -47.67
N GLU A 39 8.49 44.84 -48.40
CA GLU A 39 8.12 43.97 -49.51
C GLU A 39 7.98 42.49 -49.10
N LYS A 40 8.32 42.16 -47.85
CA LYS A 40 8.22 40.75 -47.33
C LYS A 40 6.90 40.10 -47.63
N PRO A 41 5.71 40.70 -47.37
CA PRO A 41 4.42 40.02 -47.67
C PRO A 41 4.22 39.69 -49.17
N SER A 42 4.70 40.59 -50.05
CA SER A 42 4.63 40.37 -51.50
C SER A 42 5.60 39.26 -51.94
N ASN A 43 6.81 39.30 -51.43
CA ASN A 43 7.85 38.29 -51.77
C ASN A 43 7.45 36.90 -51.25
N PHE A 44 6.85 36.81 -50.02
CA PHE A 44 6.26 35.57 -49.50
C PHE A 44 5.16 35.03 -50.41
N ALA A 45 4.21 35.88 -50.81
CA ALA A 45 3.11 35.47 -51.68
C ALA A 45 3.61 34.94 -53.05
N GLU A 46 4.59 35.62 -53.67
CA GLU A 46 5.13 35.17 -54.97
C GLU A 46 5.97 33.89 -54.77
N ALA A 47 6.82 33.77 -53.76
CA ALA A 47 7.59 32.56 -53.50
C ALA A 47 6.65 31.35 -53.27
N SER A 48 5.67 31.50 -52.38
CA SER A 48 4.66 30.47 -52.07
C SER A 48 3.90 30.05 -53.35
N ARG A 49 3.50 31.01 -54.18
CA ARG A 49 2.81 30.76 -55.43
C ARG A 49 3.64 29.92 -56.41
N TRP A 50 4.93 30.26 -56.60
CA TRP A 50 5.79 29.56 -57.52
C TRP A 50 6.20 28.16 -57.04
N TYR A 51 6.41 27.98 -55.73
CA TYR A 51 6.55 26.64 -55.14
C TYR A 51 5.31 25.77 -55.40
N GLN A 52 4.13 26.30 -55.08
CA GLN A 52 2.87 25.57 -55.30
C GLN A 52 2.59 25.26 -56.75
N GLU A 53 2.92 26.17 -57.67
CA GLU A 53 2.77 25.95 -59.12
C GLU A 53 3.69 24.83 -59.63
N PHE A 54 4.92 24.76 -59.07
CA PHE A 54 5.85 23.67 -59.40
C PHE A 54 5.26 22.33 -58.90
N LEU A 55 4.87 22.26 -57.66
CA LEU A 55 4.29 21.05 -57.03
C LEU A 55 3.02 20.57 -57.75
N ALA A 56 2.18 21.47 -58.18
CA ALA A 56 0.95 21.14 -58.93
C ALA A 56 1.25 20.67 -60.36
N SER A 57 2.28 21.26 -61.03
CA SER A 57 2.62 20.95 -62.40
C SER A 57 3.46 19.66 -62.54
N PHE A 58 4.27 19.34 -61.53
CA PHE A 58 5.24 18.24 -61.56
C PHE A 58 5.19 17.34 -60.32
N PRO A 59 4.03 16.74 -59.98
CA PRO A 59 3.85 16.03 -58.71
C PRO A 59 4.70 14.76 -58.54
N GLY A 60 5.22 14.21 -59.64
CA GLY A 60 6.05 13.01 -59.61
C GLY A 60 7.50 13.25 -60.09
N ASP A 61 7.97 14.49 -60.02
CA ASP A 61 9.34 14.83 -60.41
C ASP A 61 10.33 14.56 -59.25
N ASP A 62 11.57 14.21 -59.60
CA ASP A 62 12.62 13.90 -58.61
C ASP A 62 12.94 15.12 -57.71
N ASP A 63 12.76 16.36 -58.20
CA ASP A 63 12.95 17.59 -57.42
C ASP A 63 11.75 17.93 -56.51
N THR A 64 10.60 17.26 -56.67
CA THR A 64 9.35 17.59 -55.97
C THR A 64 9.49 17.53 -54.41
N PRO A 65 10.10 16.52 -53.82
CA PRO A 65 10.30 16.48 -52.36
C PRO A 65 11.14 17.66 -51.88
N GLN A 66 12.20 18.04 -52.58
CA GLN A 66 13.05 19.18 -52.22
C GLN A 66 12.29 20.50 -52.32
N ILE A 67 11.52 20.69 -53.37
CA ILE A 67 10.70 21.92 -53.56
C ILE A 67 9.64 22.02 -52.50
N ASN A 68 9.02 20.88 -52.10
CA ASN A 68 8.03 20.88 -50.99
C ASN A 68 8.70 21.19 -49.66
N TYR A 69 9.92 20.70 -49.40
CA TYR A 69 10.70 21.04 -48.24
C TYR A 69 11.00 22.55 -48.17
N GLN A 70 11.40 23.17 -49.29
CA GLN A 70 11.65 24.62 -49.33
C GLN A 70 10.37 25.46 -49.13
N LEU A 71 9.20 24.99 -49.60
CA LEU A 71 7.92 25.62 -49.28
C LEU A 71 7.66 25.56 -47.78
N ALA A 72 7.94 24.42 -47.14
CA ALA A 72 7.77 24.27 -45.70
C ALA A 72 8.72 25.20 -44.89
N ASP A 73 9.98 25.35 -45.38
CA ASP A 73 10.94 26.32 -44.79
C ASP A 73 10.40 27.74 -44.87
N LEU A 74 9.91 28.18 -46.02
CA LEU A 74 9.31 29.51 -46.19
C LEU A 74 8.14 29.74 -45.23
N LEU A 75 7.24 28.76 -45.07
CA LEU A 75 6.11 28.82 -44.14
C LEU A 75 6.55 28.87 -42.71
N LEU A 76 7.62 28.15 -42.33
CA LEU A 76 8.20 28.17 -41.01
C LEU A 76 8.78 29.54 -40.69
N GLU A 77 9.53 30.14 -41.63
CA GLU A 77 10.11 31.48 -41.48
C GLU A 77 9.05 32.57 -41.38
N ASP A 78 7.90 32.42 -42.05
CA ASP A 78 6.77 33.36 -41.93
C ASP A 78 5.95 33.18 -40.65
N GLY A 79 6.20 32.10 -39.88
CA GLY A 79 5.51 31.79 -38.61
C GLY A 79 4.18 31.05 -38.77
N ASP A 80 3.83 30.62 -40.02
CA ASP A 80 2.70 29.70 -40.22
C ASP A 80 3.14 28.27 -39.90
N PHE A 81 3.41 28.03 -38.59
CA PHE A 81 3.91 26.76 -38.09
C PHE A 81 3.00 25.58 -38.43
N GLY A 82 1.67 25.81 -38.47
CA GLY A 82 0.72 24.76 -38.81
C GLY A 82 0.74 24.36 -40.28
N ALA A 83 0.95 25.29 -41.20
CA ALA A 83 1.14 24.99 -42.60
C ALA A 83 2.52 24.38 -42.85
N ALA A 84 3.58 24.93 -42.23
CA ALA A 84 4.92 24.38 -42.33
C ALA A 84 4.98 22.90 -41.91
N ALA A 85 4.37 22.57 -40.77
CA ALA A 85 4.32 21.20 -40.27
C ALA A 85 3.70 20.23 -41.30
N ARG A 86 2.57 20.62 -41.91
CA ARG A 86 1.90 19.77 -42.91
C ARG A 86 2.76 19.54 -44.18
N GLU A 87 3.43 20.58 -44.66
CA GLU A 87 4.28 20.43 -45.83
C GLU A 87 5.57 19.64 -45.53
N TYR A 88 6.12 19.77 -44.33
CA TYR A 88 7.19 18.89 -43.87
C TYR A 88 6.75 17.43 -43.73
N GLU A 89 5.56 17.16 -43.17
CA GLU A 89 4.99 15.80 -43.10
C GLU A 89 4.81 15.21 -44.49
N ARG A 90 4.29 15.99 -45.43
CA ARG A 90 4.12 15.59 -46.79
C ARG A 90 5.47 15.24 -47.43
N THR A 91 6.52 16.05 -47.20
CA THR A 91 7.87 15.77 -47.67
C THR A 91 8.41 14.47 -47.08
N ALA A 92 8.19 14.23 -45.78
CA ALA A 92 8.73 13.08 -45.07
C ALA A 92 8.02 11.76 -45.41
N TYR A 93 6.71 11.78 -45.72
CA TYR A 93 5.90 10.56 -45.71
C TYR A 93 5.11 10.27 -46.96
N ASP A 94 4.83 11.28 -47.81
CA ASP A 94 3.95 11.13 -48.97
C ASP A 94 4.71 10.87 -50.29
N TYR A 95 6.02 11.10 -50.32
CA TYR A 95 6.87 10.83 -51.46
C TYR A 95 7.60 9.49 -51.33
N ASP A 96 8.15 8.99 -52.44
CA ASP A 96 9.07 7.85 -52.43
C ASP A 96 10.31 8.17 -51.61
N PRO A 97 10.97 7.17 -50.97
CA PRO A 97 12.13 7.41 -50.10
C PRO A 97 13.20 8.27 -50.77
N HIS A 98 13.63 9.33 -50.11
CA HIS A 98 14.62 10.30 -50.57
C HIS A 98 15.53 10.79 -49.43
N ASP A 99 16.62 11.49 -49.78
CA ASP A 99 17.63 11.87 -48.79
C ASP A 99 17.17 12.84 -47.69
N GLN A 100 16.03 13.52 -47.88
CA GLN A 100 15.51 14.53 -46.99
C GLN A 100 14.34 14.06 -46.12
N ASP A 101 13.87 12.84 -46.31
CA ASP A 101 12.69 12.35 -45.57
C ASP A 101 12.87 12.42 -44.06
N SER A 102 14.04 12.06 -43.53
CA SER A 102 14.35 12.15 -42.09
C SER A 102 14.42 13.60 -41.60
N ALA A 103 15.07 14.49 -42.33
CA ALA A 103 15.18 15.91 -42.00
C ALA A 103 13.80 16.58 -41.99
N ALA A 104 12.98 16.25 -43.01
CA ALA A 104 11.61 16.74 -43.09
C ALA A 104 10.74 16.25 -41.91
N GLY A 105 10.83 14.97 -41.52
CA GLY A 105 10.12 14.44 -40.37
C GLY A 105 10.48 15.14 -39.05
N TYR A 106 11.77 15.42 -38.85
CA TYR A 106 12.23 16.21 -37.70
C TYR A 106 11.72 17.65 -37.74
N ALA A 107 11.82 18.33 -38.90
CA ALA A 107 11.34 19.69 -39.08
C ALA A 107 9.81 19.79 -38.88
N ALA A 108 9.04 18.77 -39.25
CA ALA A 108 7.61 18.67 -38.98
C ALA A 108 7.31 18.69 -37.47
N VAL A 109 8.02 17.89 -36.69
CA VAL A 109 7.87 17.86 -35.25
C VAL A 109 8.29 19.20 -34.62
N TYR A 110 9.37 19.80 -35.10
CA TYR A 110 9.80 21.13 -34.67
C TYR A 110 8.71 22.18 -34.92
N ALA A 111 8.18 22.22 -36.16
CA ALA A 111 7.10 23.15 -36.53
C ALA A 111 5.83 22.96 -35.70
N HIS A 112 5.43 21.70 -35.43
CA HIS A 112 4.32 21.40 -34.52
C HIS A 112 4.56 21.92 -33.10
N ARG A 113 5.79 21.83 -32.57
CA ARG A 113 6.13 22.38 -31.24
C ARG A 113 6.04 23.88 -31.21
N GLN A 114 6.56 24.57 -32.22
CA GLN A 114 6.41 26.01 -32.34
C GLN A 114 4.92 26.40 -32.44
N HIS A 115 4.11 25.64 -33.18
CA HIS A 115 2.66 25.85 -33.24
C HIS A 115 2.00 25.65 -31.86
N LEU A 116 2.45 24.66 -31.08
CA LEU A 116 1.93 24.38 -29.73
C LEU A 116 2.23 25.53 -28.75
N GLU A 117 3.46 26.09 -28.81
CA GLU A 117 3.85 27.26 -27.99
C GLU A 117 2.97 28.50 -28.27
N ALA A 118 2.53 28.65 -29.51
CA ALA A 118 1.64 29.73 -29.95
C ALA A 118 0.14 29.45 -29.70
N ALA A 119 -0.24 28.20 -29.42
CA ALA A 119 -1.63 27.79 -29.27
C ALA A 119 -2.11 27.87 -27.81
N THR A 120 -3.39 28.13 -27.60
CA THR A 120 -4.03 28.18 -26.28
C THR A 120 -5.32 27.38 -26.21
N GLY A 121 -5.69 26.89 -25.02
CA GLY A 121 -6.97 26.21 -24.79
C GLY A 121 -7.13 24.92 -25.57
N VAL A 122 -8.31 24.66 -26.12
CA VAL A 122 -8.66 23.42 -26.86
C VAL A 122 -7.76 23.22 -28.07
N ARG A 123 -7.36 24.32 -28.75
CA ARG A 123 -6.49 24.26 -29.89
C ARG A 123 -5.09 23.73 -29.55
N ALA A 124 -4.59 24.04 -28.35
CA ALA A 124 -3.30 23.52 -27.87
C ALA A 124 -3.33 21.98 -27.75
N LEU A 125 -4.45 21.41 -27.32
CA LEU A 125 -4.60 19.95 -27.21
C LEU A 125 -4.61 19.28 -28.60
N GLU A 126 -5.30 19.89 -29.57
CA GLU A 126 -5.33 19.38 -30.96
C GLU A 126 -3.93 19.43 -31.59
N VAL A 127 -3.22 20.53 -31.40
CA VAL A 127 -1.84 20.69 -31.90
C VAL A 127 -0.89 19.69 -31.21
N LYS A 128 -1.04 19.50 -29.91
CA LYS A 128 -0.25 18.51 -29.16
C LYS A 128 -0.45 17.09 -29.70
N LYS A 129 -1.70 16.72 -30.01
CA LYS A 129 -2.01 15.43 -30.65
C LYS A 129 -1.36 15.31 -32.02
N ALA A 130 -1.40 16.36 -32.82
CA ALA A 130 -0.77 16.39 -34.14
C ALA A 130 0.75 16.21 -34.02
N THR A 131 1.40 16.91 -33.08
CA THR A 131 2.84 16.77 -32.79
C THR A 131 3.23 15.33 -32.52
N VAL A 132 2.47 14.67 -31.63
CA VAL A 132 2.71 13.28 -31.28
C VAL A 132 2.48 12.35 -32.46
N THR A 133 1.39 12.56 -33.20
CA THR A 133 1.08 11.72 -34.37
C THR A 133 2.17 11.83 -35.43
N SER A 134 2.73 13.01 -35.64
CA SER A 134 3.85 13.25 -36.54
C SER A 134 5.14 12.58 -36.06
N SER A 135 5.34 12.41 -34.76
CA SER A 135 6.53 11.79 -34.19
C SER A 135 6.55 10.27 -34.29
N LEU A 136 5.38 9.62 -34.40
CA LEU A 136 5.26 8.15 -34.37
C LEU A 136 5.76 7.43 -35.65
N PRO A 137 5.52 7.94 -36.88
CA PRO A 137 5.94 7.28 -38.13
C PRO A 137 7.41 7.46 -38.46
N PHE A 138 8.20 8.15 -37.59
CA PHE A 138 9.62 8.44 -37.89
C PHE A 138 10.36 7.20 -38.42
N ARG A 139 10.70 7.22 -39.68
CA ARG A 139 11.36 6.08 -40.37
C ARG A 139 12.86 6.14 -40.19
N ARG A 140 13.46 4.98 -39.94
CA ARG A 140 14.91 4.80 -39.90
C ARG A 140 15.45 4.80 -41.34
N THR A 141 15.90 5.94 -41.81
CA THR A 141 16.57 6.05 -43.14
C THR A 141 18.09 6.08 -43.02
N SER A 142 18.65 6.36 -41.84
CA SER A 142 20.08 6.27 -41.57
C SER A 142 20.38 5.72 -40.17
N ALA A 143 21.47 4.96 -40.02
CA ALA A 143 21.95 4.41 -38.75
C ALA A 143 22.56 5.47 -37.81
N VAL A 144 22.51 6.75 -38.14
CA VAL A 144 23.15 7.86 -37.42
C VAL A 144 22.16 9.00 -37.09
N ASP A 145 20.88 8.69 -36.97
CA ASP A 145 19.89 9.71 -36.63
C ASP A 145 19.87 9.89 -35.12
N VAL A 146 20.71 10.81 -34.60
CA VAL A 146 20.84 11.14 -33.17
C VAL A 146 19.56 11.81 -32.63
N GLU A 147 18.73 12.38 -33.48
CA GLU A 147 17.57 13.18 -33.12
C GLU A 147 16.29 12.32 -32.97
N ALA A 148 16.17 11.23 -33.70
CA ALA A 148 15.00 10.35 -33.64
C ALA A 148 14.68 9.80 -32.25
N PRO A 149 15.64 9.34 -31.44
CA PRO A 149 15.33 8.91 -30.04
C PRO A 149 14.86 10.07 -29.16
N ILE A 150 15.35 11.30 -29.38
CA ILE A 150 14.90 12.50 -28.63
C ILE A 150 13.43 12.80 -28.94
N VAL A 151 13.06 12.73 -30.23
CA VAL A 151 11.67 12.97 -30.68
C VAL A 151 10.72 11.91 -30.11
N LEU A 152 11.11 10.63 -30.17
CA LEU A 152 10.30 9.53 -29.60
C LEU A 152 10.16 9.64 -28.08
N GLY A 153 11.22 10.03 -27.37
CA GLY A 153 11.17 10.25 -25.93
C GLY A 153 10.20 11.37 -25.55
N ALA A 154 10.33 12.51 -26.23
CA ALA A 154 9.42 13.63 -26.00
C ALA A 154 7.96 13.30 -26.37
N ALA A 155 7.72 12.51 -27.42
CA ALA A 155 6.38 12.04 -27.76
C ALA A 155 5.80 11.11 -26.68
N ALA A 156 6.61 10.23 -26.11
CA ALA A 156 6.19 9.37 -25.02
C ALA A 156 5.80 10.15 -23.77
N ASP A 157 6.60 11.16 -23.38
CA ASP A 157 6.29 12.05 -22.26
C ASP A 157 5.00 12.86 -22.50
N ASP A 158 4.85 13.43 -23.69
CA ASP A 158 3.66 14.20 -24.06
C ASP A 158 2.39 13.34 -24.04
N LEU A 159 2.44 12.11 -24.57
CA LEU A 159 1.33 11.16 -24.53
C LEU A 159 0.95 10.79 -23.09
N TYR A 160 1.93 10.58 -22.24
CA TYR A 160 1.68 10.30 -20.83
C TYR A 160 0.97 11.47 -20.16
N GLN A 161 1.43 12.70 -20.36
CA GLN A 161 0.77 13.90 -19.84
C GLN A 161 -0.65 14.11 -20.40
N MET A 162 -0.94 13.56 -21.55
CA MET A 162 -2.29 13.56 -22.18
C MET A 162 -3.16 12.40 -21.71
N GLU A 163 -2.66 11.56 -20.78
CA GLU A 163 -3.31 10.35 -20.27
C GLU A 163 -3.59 9.30 -21.38
N ASP A 164 -2.89 9.39 -22.50
CA ASP A 164 -2.92 8.34 -23.52
C ASP A 164 -1.86 7.28 -23.21
N PHE A 165 -2.09 6.57 -22.10
CA PHE A 165 -1.15 5.59 -21.57
C PHE A 165 -0.79 4.46 -22.54
N PRO A 166 -1.72 3.93 -23.36
CA PRO A 166 -1.37 2.91 -24.35
C PRO A 166 -0.34 3.39 -25.37
N LEU A 167 -0.55 4.59 -25.94
CA LEU A 167 0.37 5.16 -26.93
C LEU A 167 1.67 5.65 -26.29
N ALA A 168 1.64 6.19 -25.08
CA ALA A 168 2.82 6.57 -24.31
C ALA A 168 3.75 5.36 -24.11
N ARG A 169 3.19 4.25 -23.62
CA ARG A 169 3.91 2.99 -23.42
C ARG A 169 4.47 2.44 -24.74
N GLU A 170 3.70 2.48 -25.81
CA GLU A 170 4.15 2.01 -27.13
C GLU A 170 5.30 2.87 -27.67
N SER A 171 5.21 4.19 -27.52
CA SER A 171 6.27 5.12 -27.97
C SER A 171 7.55 4.94 -27.18
N ALA A 172 7.45 4.82 -25.86
CA ALA A 172 8.58 4.50 -24.99
C ALA A 172 9.22 3.15 -25.36
N GLN A 173 8.41 2.12 -25.63
CA GLN A 173 8.88 0.80 -26.06
C GLN A 173 9.62 0.88 -27.41
N LYS A 174 9.09 1.66 -28.38
CA LYS A 174 9.76 1.86 -29.67
C LYS A 174 11.14 2.50 -29.53
N LEU A 175 11.27 3.49 -28.61
CA LEU A 175 12.57 4.10 -28.32
C LEU A 175 13.54 3.05 -27.76
N ILE A 176 13.13 2.30 -26.74
CA ILE A 176 13.95 1.27 -26.08
C ILE A 176 14.42 0.21 -27.08
N ASP A 177 13.53 -0.28 -27.96
CA ASP A 177 13.83 -1.38 -28.86
C ASP A 177 14.69 -0.95 -30.07
N ARG A 178 14.42 0.26 -30.59
CA ARG A 178 15.11 0.73 -31.82
C ARG A 178 16.43 1.41 -31.53
N TYR A 179 16.56 2.03 -30.35
CA TYR A 179 17.72 2.84 -29.98
C TYR A 179 18.34 2.43 -28.63
N PRO A 180 18.72 1.14 -28.47
CA PRO A 180 19.25 0.65 -27.18
C PRO A 180 20.58 1.28 -26.80
N ALA A 181 21.24 1.99 -27.71
CA ALA A 181 22.48 2.73 -27.52
C ALA A 181 22.24 4.26 -27.42
N ALA A 182 21.00 4.71 -27.25
CA ALA A 182 20.69 6.11 -26.99
C ALA A 182 21.27 6.57 -25.65
N ASP A 183 21.27 7.87 -25.43
CA ASP A 183 21.75 8.45 -24.18
C ASP A 183 21.07 7.78 -22.97
N PRO A 184 21.83 7.38 -21.92
CA PRO A 184 21.27 6.71 -20.73
C PRO A 184 20.15 7.49 -20.05
N SER A 185 20.23 8.83 -20.05
CA SER A 185 19.18 9.67 -19.46
C SER A 185 17.86 9.58 -20.23
N LEU A 186 17.96 9.50 -21.56
CA LEU A 186 16.80 9.34 -22.44
C LEU A 186 16.18 7.95 -22.32
N LEU A 187 17.01 6.91 -22.24
CA LEU A 187 16.53 5.54 -21.98
C LEU A 187 15.89 5.43 -20.60
N ARG A 188 16.46 6.09 -19.58
CA ARG A 188 15.86 6.14 -18.23
C ARG A 188 14.48 6.78 -18.28
N SER A 189 14.31 7.93 -18.96
CA SER A 189 13.01 8.57 -19.13
C SER A 189 12.01 7.66 -19.84
N ALA A 190 12.43 7.01 -20.95
CA ALA A 190 11.56 6.09 -21.67
C ALA A 190 11.11 4.89 -20.79
N TRP A 191 12.01 4.31 -20.00
CA TRP A 191 11.65 3.25 -19.05
C TRP A 191 10.71 3.77 -17.96
N ALA A 192 10.89 5.02 -17.49
CA ALA A 192 9.99 5.63 -16.51
C ALA A 192 8.57 5.85 -17.08
N VAL A 193 8.46 6.39 -18.29
CA VAL A 193 7.15 6.51 -19.00
C VAL A 193 6.49 5.15 -19.15
N LYS A 194 7.25 4.12 -19.55
CA LYS A 194 6.74 2.76 -19.69
C LYS A 194 6.26 2.22 -18.33
N ALA A 195 6.99 2.47 -17.24
CA ALA A 195 6.61 2.02 -15.90
C ALA A 195 5.32 2.68 -15.43
N HIS A 196 5.25 4.01 -15.48
CA HIS A 196 4.08 4.77 -15.06
C HIS A 196 2.84 4.41 -15.89
N SER A 197 2.97 4.43 -17.24
CA SER A 197 1.86 4.03 -18.12
C SER A 197 1.36 2.61 -17.85
N SER A 198 2.26 1.69 -17.48
CA SER A 198 1.87 0.32 -17.15
C SER A 198 1.15 0.21 -15.81
N ILE A 199 1.45 1.08 -14.83
CA ILE A 199 0.65 1.21 -13.60
C ILE A 199 -0.78 1.64 -13.94
N ASP A 200 -0.93 2.70 -14.74
CA ASP A 200 -2.24 3.26 -15.10
C ASP A 200 -3.08 2.28 -15.95
N LEU A 201 -2.39 1.42 -16.72
CA LEU A 201 -3.01 0.33 -17.49
C LEU A 201 -3.24 -0.95 -16.68
N ALA A 202 -2.93 -0.96 -15.37
CA ALA A 202 -3.00 -2.12 -14.50
C ALA A 202 -2.16 -3.33 -14.96
N ASP A 203 -1.10 -3.08 -15.74
CA ASP A 203 -0.13 -4.10 -16.19
C ASP A 203 1.11 -4.07 -15.25
N TYR A 204 0.87 -4.48 -14.01
CA TYR A 204 1.83 -4.27 -12.92
C TYR A 204 3.11 -5.08 -13.05
N ALA A 205 3.07 -6.23 -13.72
CA ALA A 205 4.28 -7.02 -13.99
C ALA A 205 5.20 -6.31 -14.98
N VAL A 206 4.64 -5.65 -16.00
CA VAL A 206 5.40 -4.83 -16.94
C VAL A 206 5.94 -3.58 -16.25
N ALA A 207 5.16 -2.96 -15.36
CA ALA A 207 5.58 -1.82 -14.56
C ALA A 207 6.77 -2.16 -13.67
N GLU A 208 6.71 -3.28 -12.94
CA GLU A 208 7.81 -3.78 -12.12
C GLU A 208 9.11 -3.92 -12.91
N HIS A 209 9.05 -4.64 -14.06
CA HIS A 209 10.22 -4.80 -14.91
C HIS A 209 10.77 -3.44 -15.38
N ALA A 210 9.89 -2.51 -15.75
CA ALA A 210 10.31 -1.20 -16.20
C ALA A 210 10.97 -0.37 -15.08
N TYR A 211 10.43 -0.38 -13.85
CA TYR A 211 11.06 0.28 -12.70
C TYR A 211 12.43 -0.30 -12.35
N LEU A 212 12.62 -1.61 -12.44
CA LEU A 212 13.93 -2.24 -12.25
C LEU A 212 14.94 -1.69 -13.27
N ARG A 213 14.52 -1.51 -14.54
CA ARG A 213 15.38 -0.92 -15.56
C ARG A 213 15.66 0.58 -15.30
N VAL A 214 14.71 1.32 -14.76
CA VAL A 214 14.95 2.71 -14.32
C VAL A 214 16.01 2.73 -13.21
N LEU A 215 15.90 1.85 -12.23
CA LEU A 215 16.87 1.74 -11.12
C LEU A 215 18.28 1.37 -11.59
N ASP A 216 18.40 0.49 -12.58
CA ASP A 216 19.68 0.12 -13.19
C ASP A 216 20.36 1.31 -13.90
N LEU A 217 19.57 2.26 -14.42
CA LEU A 217 20.03 3.46 -15.12
C LEU A 217 20.11 4.70 -14.20
N THR A 218 19.85 4.53 -12.91
CA THR A 218 19.85 5.62 -11.93
C THR A 218 21.00 5.44 -10.94
N ASP A 219 21.82 6.47 -10.78
CA ASP A 219 22.94 6.46 -9.85
C ASP A 219 22.48 6.22 -8.41
N GLY A 220 23.36 5.62 -7.59
CA GLY A 220 23.03 5.24 -6.21
C GLY A 220 22.67 6.39 -5.28
N ASP A 221 23.17 7.59 -5.57
CA ASP A 221 23.00 8.84 -4.84
C ASP A 221 22.02 9.82 -5.52
N ASP A 222 21.35 9.41 -6.59
CA ASP A 222 20.34 10.22 -7.28
C ASP A 222 19.14 10.48 -6.35
N GLU A 223 18.77 11.76 -6.20
CA GLU A 223 17.66 12.20 -5.35
C GLU A 223 16.30 11.59 -5.73
N SER A 224 16.13 11.17 -6.98
CA SER A 224 14.88 10.51 -7.45
C SER A 224 14.81 9.03 -7.07
N ARG A 225 15.93 8.41 -6.68
CA ARG A 225 16.00 6.98 -6.42
C ARG A 225 14.97 6.45 -5.40
N PRO A 226 14.72 7.12 -4.25
CA PRO A 226 13.69 6.68 -3.31
C PRO A 226 12.29 6.61 -3.93
N ALA A 227 11.90 7.61 -4.73
CA ALA A 227 10.61 7.62 -5.41
C ALA A 227 10.47 6.49 -6.44
N ILE A 228 11.58 6.14 -7.12
CA ILE A 228 11.60 5.01 -8.08
C ILE A 228 11.46 3.67 -7.31
N VAL A 229 12.12 3.53 -6.15
CA VAL A 229 12.00 2.36 -5.28
C VAL A 229 10.56 2.21 -4.77
N ASP A 230 9.92 3.31 -4.37
CA ASP A 230 8.50 3.30 -3.97
C ASP A 230 7.58 2.95 -5.16
N GLY A 231 7.87 3.43 -6.37
CA GLY A 231 7.16 3.04 -7.59
C GLY A 231 7.28 1.54 -7.90
N LEU A 232 8.48 0.96 -7.72
CA LEU A 232 8.72 -0.48 -7.83
C LEU A 232 7.90 -1.25 -6.80
N ALA A 233 7.96 -0.83 -5.53
CA ALA A 233 7.20 -1.44 -4.45
C ALA A 233 5.70 -1.38 -4.73
N ALA A 234 5.18 -0.24 -5.20
CA ALA A 234 3.78 -0.07 -5.57
C ALA A 234 3.36 -1.04 -6.70
N ALA A 235 4.22 -1.24 -7.72
CA ALA A 235 3.95 -2.19 -8.79
C ALA A 235 3.82 -3.64 -8.27
N VAL A 236 4.71 -4.04 -7.36
CA VAL A 236 4.68 -5.37 -6.74
C VAL A 236 3.49 -5.50 -5.78
N TYR A 237 3.21 -4.46 -5.01
CA TYR A 237 2.05 -4.42 -4.11
C TYR A 237 0.73 -4.58 -4.88
N LYS A 238 0.59 -3.89 -6.01
CA LYS A 238 -0.58 -4.00 -6.89
C LYS A 238 -0.76 -5.40 -7.50
N GLN A 239 0.33 -6.15 -7.75
CA GLN A 239 0.23 -7.57 -8.13
C GLN A 239 -0.35 -8.40 -6.98
N GLY A 240 0.05 -8.11 -5.73
CA GLY A 240 -0.54 -8.73 -4.54
C GLY A 240 -2.03 -8.44 -4.40
N GLU A 241 -2.43 -7.18 -4.60
CA GLU A 241 -3.86 -6.82 -4.61
C GLU A 241 -4.65 -7.53 -5.72
N GLN A 242 -4.09 -7.66 -6.92
CA GLN A 242 -4.72 -8.42 -8.02
C GLN A 242 -4.90 -9.90 -7.65
N ALA A 243 -3.88 -10.53 -7.08
CA ALA A 243 -3.97 -11.91 -6.62
C ALA A 243 -5.02 -12.07 -5.51
N ASN A 244 -5.08 -11.10 -4.59
CA ASN A 244 -6.06 -11.07 -3.50
C ASN A 244 -7.52 -10.95 -4.03
N LEU A 245 -7.74 -10.13 -5.07
CA LEU A 245 -9.03 -10.01 -5.74
C LEU A 245 -9.46 -11.29 -6.46
N LEU A 246 -8.49 -12.10 -6.92
CA LEU A 246 -8.71 -13.40 -7.54
C LEU A 246 -8.81 -14.54 -6.49
N GLU A 247 -8.79 -14.20 -5.20
CA GLU A 247 -8.78 -15.12 -4.07
C GLU A 247 -7.56 -16.07 -4.06
N ASP A 248 -6.51 -15.75 -4.81
CA ASP A 248 -5.21 -16.43 -4.73
C ASP A 248 -4.36 -15.81 -3.60
N TYR A 249 -4.77 -16.13 -2.38
CA TYR A 249 -4.17 -15.53 -1.18
C TYR A 249 -2.70 -15.92 -0.98
N GLY A 250 -2.31 -17.11 -1.44
CA GLY A 250 -0.91 -17.54 -1.40
C GLY A 250 -0.02 -16.73 -2.32
N ALA A 251 -0.48 -16.47 -3.56
CA ALA A 251 0.22 -15.59 -4.48
C ALA A 251 0.23 -14.14 -3.96
N ALA A 252 -0.88 -13.65 -3.40
CA ALA A 252 -0.97 -12.32 -2.81
C ALA A 252 0.10 -12.12 -1.71
N ALA A 253 0.17 -13.02 -0.75
CA ALA A 253 1.16 -13.00 0.33
C ALA A 253 2.60 -13.03 -0.23
N SER A 254 2.85 -13.86 -1.24
CA SER A 254 4.16 -13.94 -1.89
C SER A 254 4.57 -12.61 -2.53
N HIS A 255 3.65 -11.93 -3.22
CA HIS A 255 3.93 -10.61 -3.79
C HIS A 255 4.20 -9.56 -2.70
N PHE A 256 3.39 -9.50 -1.66
CA PHE A 256 3.59 -8.54 -0.56
C PHE A 256 4.93 -8.76 0.16
N LEU A 257 5.26 -10.01 0.51
CA LEU A 257 6.50 -10.35 1.20
C LEU A 257 7.76 -10.08 0.35
N ARG A 258 7.67 -10.25 -0.97
CA ARG A 258 8.77 -10.02 -1.89
C ARG A 258 9.22 -8.55 -1.92
N ILE A 259 8.39 -7.61 -1.48
CA ILE A 259 8.74 -6.18 -1.45
C ILE A 259 9.97 -5.93 -0.58
N LYS A 260 10.15 -6.65 0.52
CA LYS A 260 11.34 -6.52 1.37
C LYS A 260 12.66 -6.82 0.64
N ASP A 261 12.60 -7.67 -0.40
CA ASP A 261 13.78 -8.09 -1.17
C ASP A 261 14.06 -7.15 -2.34
N VAL A 262 13.01 -6.73 -3.07
CA VAL A 262 13.15 -5.92 -4.29
C VAL A 262 13.18 -4.41 -4.02
N ALA A 263 12.56 -3.96 -2.93
CA ALA A 263 12.45 -2.56 -2.54
C ALA A 263 12.61 -2.37 -1.01
N PRO A 264 13.75 -2.77 -0.41
CA PRO A 264 13.92 -2.86 1.05
C PRO A 264 13.77 -1.52 1.79
N THR A 265 14.00 -0.41 1.09
CA THR A 265 13.91 0.95 1.66
C THR A 265 12.59 1.65 1.37
N SER A 266 11.63 0.94 0.73
CA SER A 266 10.33 1.52 0.41
C SER A 266 9.48 1.79 1.65
N THR A 267 8.77 2.90 1.60
CA THR A 267 7.78 3.29 2.62
C THR A 267 6.57 2.35 2.67
N ILE A 268 6.30 1.62 1.58
CA ILE A 268 5.19 0.66 1.47
C ILE A 268 5.50 -0.67 2.17
N ARG A 269 6.76 -0.96 2.45
CA ARG A 269 7.21 -2.26 2.94
C ARG A 269 6.45 -2.72 4.20
N ALA A 270 6.32 -1.86 5.20
CA ALA A 270 5.65 -2.24 6.45
C ALA A 270 4.17 -2.60 6.22
N ALA A 271 3.45 -1.78 5.43
CA ALA A 271 2.07 -2.09 5.08
C ALA A 271 1.95 -3.40 4.30
N ALA A 272 2.88 -3.66 3.38
CA ALA A 272 2.88 -4.90 2.60
C ALA A 272 3.13 -6.15 3.48
N GLU A 273 4.06 -6.10 4.44
CA GLU A 273 4.29 -7.19 5.39
C GLU A 273 3.03 -7.47 6.23
N TYR A 274 2.32 -6.43 6.67
CA TYR A 274 1.06 -6.57 7.39
C TYR A 274 -0.04 -7.19 6.52
N ASP A 275 -0.20 -6.73 5.28
CA ASP A 275 -1.19 -7.27 4.35
C ASP A 275 -0.87 -8.69 3.89
N ALA A 276 0.43 -9.08 3.88
CA ALA A 276 0.85 -10.44 3.64
C ALA A 276 0.31 -11.40 4.72
N ALA A 277 0.40 -10.99 6.00
CA ALA A 277 -0.17 -11.78 7.08
C ALA A 277 -1.69 -11.92 6.95
N ALA A 278 -2.39 -10.86 6.58
CA ALA A 278 -3.83 -10.90 6.33
C ALA A 278 -4.18 -11.85 5.16
N ALA A 279 -3.38 -11.88 4.11
CA ALA A 279 -3.54 -12.81 3.00
C ALA A 279 -3.28 -14.27 3.44
N LEU A 280 -2.23 -14.52 4.23
CA LEU A 280 -1.93 -15.85 4.78
C LEU A 280 -3.04 -16.36 5.70
N MET A 281 -3.66 -15.49 6.51
CA MET A 281 -4.83 -15.83 7.31
C MET A 281 -5.99 -16.33 6.43
N LYS A 282 -6.29 -15.60 5.35
CA LYS A 282 -7.33 -16.00 4.39
C LYS A 282 -6.99 -17.33 3.69
N ALA A 283 -5.71 -17.58 3.48
CA ALA A 283 -5.20 -18.85 2.96
C ALA A 283 -5.24 -19.99 4.01
N GLN A 284 -5.61 -19.69 5.27
CA GLN A 284 -5.54 -20.61 6.42
C GLN A 284 -4.10 -21.07 6.75
N ASP A 285 -3.11 -20.31 6.34
CA ASP A 285 -1.71 -20.52 6.75
C ASP A 285 -1.44 -19.69 8.02
N PHE A 286 -1.96 -20.15 9.16
CA PHE A 286 -1.84 -19.45 10.43
C PHE A 286 -0.39 -19.37 10.92
N ALA A 287 0.39 -20.42 10.66
CA ALA A 287 1.81 -20.45 11.03
C ALA A 287 2.63 -19.42 10.23
N GLY A 288 2.38 -19.30 8.93
CA GLY A 288 2.97 -18.27 8.09
C GLY A 288 2.56 -16.87 8.55
N ALA A 289 1.27 -16.67 8.82
CA ALA A 289 0.72 -15.38 9.24
C ALA A 289 1.31 -14.91 10.58
N SER A 290 1.38 -15.78 11.60
CA SER A 290 1.96 -15.44 12.89
C SER A 290 3.44 -15.10 12.76
N GLY A 291 4.21 -15.90 12.00
CA GLY A 291 5.63 -15.64 11.79
C GLY A 291 5.90 -14.28 11.13
N VAL A 292 5.09 -13.89 10.15
CA VAL A 292 5.20 -12.57 9.51
C VAL A 292 4.92 -11.43 10.49
N LEU A 293 3.86 -11.53 11.31
CA LEU A 293 3.53 -10.47 12.27
C LEU A 293 4.50 -10.39 13.44
N GLU A 294 5.07 -11.52 13.87
CA GLU A 294 6.15 -11.53 14.86
C GLU A 294 7.39 -10.80 14.34
N GLU A 295 7.82 -11.10 13.08
CA GLU A 295 8.93 -10.41 12.43
C GLU A 295 8.61 -8.92 12.23
N PHE A 296 7.37 -8.60 11.87
CA PHE A 296 6.89 -7.22 11.72
C PHE A 296 7.06 -6.40 13.00
N ARG A 297 6.61 -6.91 14.15
CA ARG A 297 6.76 -6.23 15.45
C ARG A 297 8.22 -5.98 15.85
N VAL A 298 9.11 -6.92 15.48
CA VAL A 298 10.55 -6.78 15.76
C VAL A 298 11.18 -5.73 14.82
N SER A 299 10.79 -5.73 13.55
CA SER A 299 11.36 -4.86 12.53
C SER A 299 10.80 -3.44 12.54
N HIS A 300 9.55 -3.28 12.99
CA HIS A 300 8.78 -2.03 12.96
C HIS A 300 8.13 -1.70 14.31
N PRO A 301 8.89 -1.67 15.45
CA PRO A 301 8.28 -1.54 16.80
C PRO A 301 7.50 -0.25 17.01
N GLU A 302 7.90 0.84 16.34
CA GLU A 302 7.26 2.16 16.45
C GLU A 302 6.21 2.43 15.36
N HIS A 303 5.92 1.44 14.52
CA HIS A 303 4.95 1.62 13.44
C HIS A 303 3.52 1.63 13.97
N GLU A 304 2.66 2.46 13.38
CA GLU A 304 1.25 2.59 13.78
C GLU A 304 0.46 1.27 13.78
N LEU A 305 0.84 0.33 12.93
CA LEU A 305 0.23 -1.00 12.85
C LEU A 305 0.76 -1.99 13.89
N SER A 306 1.74 -1.63 14.74
CA SER A 306 2.34 -2.57 15.69
C SER A 306 1.34 -3.07 16.74
N THR A 307 0.51 -2.18 17.27
CA THR A 307 -0.58 -2.55 18.20
C THR A 307 -1.62 -3.43 17.53
N GLU A 308 -1.99 -3.11 16.29
CA GLU A 308 -2.93 -3.93 15.53
C GLU A 308 -2.35 -5.31 15.18
N ALA A 309 -1.06 -5.39 14.90
CA ALA A 309 -0.36 -6.67 14.70
C ALA A 309 -0.44 -7.58 15.95
N THR A 310 -0.36 -7.01 17.15
CA THR A 310 -0.55 -7.74 18.41
C THR A 310 -1.97 -8.31 18.51
N LYS A 311 -3.00 -7.52 18.16
CA LYS A 311 -4.40 -7.97 18.15
C LYS A 311 -4.64 -9.06 17.12
N GLN A 312 -4.05 -8.93 15.93
CA GLN A 312 -4.11 -9.95 14.89
C GLN A 312 -3.41 -11.25 15.31
N LEU A 313 -2.26 -11.17 15.97
CA LEU A 313 -1.57 -12.34 16.51
C LEU A 313 -2.41 -13.10 17.55
N ALA A 314 -3.07 -12.37 18.46
CA ALA A 314 -3.97 -12.98 19.43
C ALA A 314 -5.09 -13.79 18.72
N HIS A 315 -5.65 -13.21 17.64
CA HIS A 315 -6.69 -13.87 16.85
C HIS A 315 -6.13 -15.08 16.07
N ILE A 316 -4.98 -14.92 15.40
CA ILE A 316 -4.34 -16.00 14.62
C ILE A 316 -4.04 -17.21 15.51
N TYR A 317 -3.44 -16.99 16.69
CA TYR A 317 -3.15 -18.06 17.63
C TYR A 317 -4.42 -18.75 18.14
N ARG A 318 -5.52 -17.99 18.28
CA ARG A 318 -6.82 -18.57 18.68
C ARG A 318 -7.37 -19.48 17.58
N GLU A 319 -7.35 -19.04 16.33
CA GLU A 319 -7.84 -19.82 15.17
C GLU A 319 -6.97 -21.06 14.93
N ASP A 320 -5.67 -20.97 15.19
CA ASP A 320 -4.73 -22.09 15.06
C ASP A 320 -4.77 -23.07 16.27
N GLY A 321 -5.60 -22.79 17.27
CA GLY A 321 -5.71 -23.61 18.49
C GLY A 321 -4.53 -23.46 19.45
N GLN A 322 -3.68 -22.47 19.26
CA GLN A 322 -2.53 -22.13 20.13
C GLN A 322 -2.99 -21.24 21.28
N THR A 323 -3.88 -21.75 22.13
CA THR A 323 -4.57 -20.99 23.17
C THR A 323 -3.64 -20.29 24.14
N GLU A 324 -2.50 -20.92 24.51
CA GLU A 324 -1.48 -20.32 25.39
C GLU A 324 -0.81 -19.09 24.76
N HIS A 325 -0.47 -19.17 23.45
CA HIS A 325 0.12 -18.03 22.73
C HIS A 325 -0.91 -16.90 22.58
N SER A 326 -2.17 -17.23 22.30
CA SER A 326 -3.24 -16.24 22.28
C SER A 326 -3.39 -15.53 23.62
N ALA A 327 -3.30 -16.26 24.75
CA ALA A 327 -3.33 -15.69 26.08
C ALA A 327 -2.19 -14.68 26.31
N ALA A 328 -0.97 -15.04 25.90
CA ALA A 328 0.19 -14.16 26.02
C ALA A 328 0.04 -12.85 25.22
N GLU A 329 -0.56 -12.91 24.02
CA GLU A 329 -0.83 -11.72 23.23
C GLU A 329 -1.94 -10.87 23.87
N HIS A 330 -2.95 -11.47 24.49
CA HIS A 330 -3.96 -10.72 25.25
C HIS A 330 -3.37 -10.02 26.49
N GLU A 331 -2.40 -10.62 27.20
CA GLU A 331 -1.65 -9.92 28.24
C GLU A 331 -0.89 -8.71 27.69
N ARG A 332 -0.30 -8.84 26.51
CA ARG A 332 0.39 -7.74 25.85
C ARG A 332 -0.58 -6.61 25.50
N ILE A 333 -1.73 -6.95 24.91
CA ILE A 333 -2.81 -5.97 24.64
C ILE A 333 -3.19 -5.24 25.94
N ALA A 334 -3.37 -5.98 27.04
CA ALA A 334 -3.72 -5.39 28.33
C ALA A 334 -2.66 -4.43 28.87
N ALA A 335 -1.38 -4.65 28.54
CA ALA A 335 -0.28 -3.81 28.97
C ALA A 335 -0.04 -2.58 28.07
N GLU A 336 -0.34 -2.69 26.78
CA GLU A 336 -0.01 -1.67 25.77
C GLU A 336 -1.22 -0.79 25.39
N ASP A 337 -2.46 -1.27 25.54
CA ASP A 337 -3.66 -0.52 25.17
C ASP A 337 -3.91 0.65 26.15
N THR A 338 -4.18 1.81 25.58
CA THR A 338 -4.44 3.03 26.36
C THR A 338 -5.89 3.15 26.84
N ASP A 339 -6.80 2.35 26.27
CA ASP A 339 -8.19 2.27 26.73
C ASP A 339 -8.29 1.33 27.93
N PRO A 340 -8.63 1.84 29.15
CA PRO A 340 -8.67 1.03 30.36
C PRO A 340 -9.74 -0.06 30.31
N ASP A 341 -10.81 0.12 29.53
CA ASP A 341 -11.85 -0.90 29.39
C ASP A 341 -11.39 -2.05 28.49
N LEU A 342 -10.70 -1.75 27.39
CA LEU A 342 -10.08 -2.74 26.53
C LEU A 342 -8.94 -3.47 27.25
N ALA A 343 -8.10 -2.76 27.98
CA ALA A 343 -7.02 -3.36 28.80
C ALA A 343 -7.57 -4.33 29.84
N ARG A 344 -8.67 -3.96 30.52
CA ARG A 344 -9.34 -4.82 31.48
C ARG A 344 -9.90 -6.09 30.84
N GLU A 345 -10.59 -5.94 29.70
CA GLU A 345 -11.19 -7.07 28.96
C GLU A 345 -10.09 -8.02 28.45
N ALA A 346 -9.02 -7.47 27.90
CA ALA A 346 -7.89 -8.26 27.42
C ALA A 346 -7.22 -9.06 28.56
N LEU A 347 -7.02 -8.45 29.74
CA LEU A 347 -6.44 -9.15 30.88
C LEU A 347 -7.34 -10.28 31.39
N LEU A 348 -8.66 -10.07 31.40
CA LEU A 348 -9.61 -11.11 31.76
C LEU A 348 -9.54 -12.26 30.76
N THR A 349 -9.58 -11.93 29.45
CA THR A 349 -9.49 -12.93 28.37
C THR A 349 -8.20 -13.74 28.45
N ALA A 350 -7.07 -13.08 28.76
CA ALA A 350 -5.80 -13.78 28.96
C ALA A 350 -5.89 -14.85 30.08
N GLY A 351 -6.47 -14.49 31.23
CA GLY A 351 -6.68 -15.43 32.33
C GLY A 351 -7.58 -16.61 31.94
N GLU A 352 -8.68 -16.36 31.24
CA GLU A 352 -9.61 -17.37 30.75
C GLU A 352 -8.94 -18.31 29.74
N LEU A 353 -8.10 -17.78 28.83
CA LEU A 353 -7.38 -18.56 27.84
C LEU A 353 -6.30 -19.45 28.47
N TYR A 354 -5.54 -18.96 29.46
CA TYR A 354 -4.59 -19.78 30.21
C TYR A 354 -5.31 -20.90 30.98
N ASP A 355 -6.48 -20.62 31.53
CA ASP A 355 -7.29 -21.62 32.21
C ASP A 355 -7.81 -22.68 31.23
N GLU A 356 -8.34 -22.26 30.08
CA GLU A 356 -8.74 -23.14 28.98
C GLU A 356 -7.58 -24.04 28.51
N ALA A 357 -6.39 -23.48 28.37
CA ALA A 357 -5.18 -24.22 28.01
C ALA A 357 -4.66 -25.11 29.15
N SER A 358 -5.29 -25.08 30.34
CA SER A 358 -4.84 -25.79 31.54
C SER A 358 -3.44 -25.37 32.04
N VAL A 359 -2.99 -24.13 31.69
CA VAL A 359 -1.77 -23.53 32.19
C VAL A 359 -2.03 -22.83 33.53
N HIS A 360 -2.44 -23.61 34.50
CA HIS A 360 -3.02 -23.12 35.76
C HIS A 360 -2.11 -22.16 36.54
N ALA A 361 -0.76 -22.21 36.35
CA ALA A 361 0.14 -21.29 37.02
C ALA A 361 -0.02 -19.87 36.49
N GLU A 362 -0.10 -19.74 35.16
CA GLU A 362 -0.28 -18.44 34.50
C GLU A 362 -1.72 -17.92 34.68
N ALA A 363 -2.72 -18.80 34.62
CA ALA A 363 -4.10 -18.43 34.90
C ALA A 363 -4.24 -17.81 36.30
N ILE A 364 -3.64 -18.45 37.32
CA ILE A 364 -3.63 -17.91 38.71
C ILE A 364 -2.96 -16.54 38.73
N ARG A 365 -1.77 -16.41 38.18
CA ARG A 365 -1.01 -15.15 38.14
C ARG A 365 -1.82 -14.00 37.48
N VAL A 366 -2.43 -14.27 36.35
CA VAL A 366 -3.21 -13.26 35.59
C VAL A 366 -4.49 -12.91 36.32
N TYR A 367 -5.19 -13.89 36.87
CA TYR A 367 -6.40 -13.64 37.67
C TYR A 367 -6.11 -12.87 38.96
N GLU A 368 -5.00 -13.16 39.66
CA GLU A 368 -4.57 -12.35 40.79
C GLU A 368 -4.28 -10.91 40.42
N GLN A 369 -3.58 -10.70 39.27
CA GLN A 369 -3.34 -9.37 38.72
C GLN A 369 -4.66 -8.65 38.39
N TYR A 370 -5.61 -9.36 37.77
CA TYR A 370 -6.92 -8.80 37.44
C TYR A 370 -7.69 -8.33 38.66
N VAL A 371 -7.86 -9.18 39.68
CA VAL A 371 -8.65 -8.82 40.87
C VAL A 371 -7.99 -7.74 41.73
N ALA A 372 -6.67 -7.58 41.62
CA ALA A 372 -5.95 -6.49 42.26
C ALA A 372 -6.12 -5.16 41.53
N ALA A 373 -6.05 -5.17 40.18
CA ALA A 373 -6.20 -3.96 39.38
C ALA A 373 -7.66 -3.52 39.20
N TYR A 374 -8.58 -4.49 39.10
CA TYR A 374 -10.00 -4.25 38.79
C TYR A 374 -10.94 -4.90 39.81
N PRO A 375 -11.09 -4.32 41.02
CA PRO A 375 -12.03 -4.82 42.04
C PRO A 375 -13.50 -4.63 41.64
N ARG A 376 -13.76 -3.90 40.55
CA ARG A 376 -15.08 -3.65 39.97
C ARG A 376 -15.06 -3.98 38.47
N PRO A 377 -16.19 -4.47 37.89
CA PRO A 377 -17.47 -4.77 38.52
C PRO A 377 -17.36 -5.88 39.57
N LEU A 378 -18.17 -5.78 40.65
CA LEU A 378 -18.10 -6.71 41.77
C LEU A 378 -18.32 -8.17 41.35
N ASP A 379 -19.36 -8.44 40.57
CA ASP A 379 -19.70 -9.81 40.16
C ASP A 379 -18.54 -10.49 39.44
N THR A 380 -17.90 -9.81 38.45
CA THR A 380 -16.74 -10.34 37.76
C THR A 380 -15.58 -10.62 38.71
N SER A 381 -15.26 -9.67 39.60
CA SER A 381 -14.20 -9.83 40.61
C SER A 381 -14.45 -11.01 41.56
N ILE A 382 -15.69 -11.23 41.98
CA ILE A 382 -16.10 -12.34 42.86
C ILE A 382 -16.03 -13.69 42.10
N GLU A 383 -16.49 -13.75 40.84
CA GLU A 383 -16.40 -14.95 40.02
C GLU A 383 -14.93 -15.38 39.81
N ILE A 384 -14.06 -14.42 39.51
CA ILE A 384 -12.62 -14.70 39.32
C ILE A 384 -12.00 -15.19 40.65
N ARG A 385 -12.31 -14.58 41.79
CA ARG A 385 -11.83 -15.06 43.11
C ARG A 385 -12.33 -16.45 43.42
N SER A 386 -13.56 -16.78 43.01
CA SER A 386 -14.09 -18.16 43.13
C SER A 386 -13.30 -19.11 42.24
N ARG A 387 -13.00 -18.72 40.99
CA ARG A 387 -12.19 -19.54 40.06
C ARG A 387 -10.77 -19.73 40.58
N LEU A 388 -10.14 -18.69 41.12
CA LEU A 388 -8.83 -18.77 41.78
C LEU A 388 -8.81 -19.83 42.87
N ALA A 389 -9.84 -19.85 43.76
CA ALA A 389 -9.93 -20.88 44.78
C ALA A 389 -10.00 -22.28 44.19
N GLU A 390 -10.79 -22.51 43.14
CA GLU A 390 -10.84 -23.82 42.46
C GLU A 390 -9.47 -24.22 41.88
N LEU A 391 -8.78 -23.29 41.19
CA LEU A 391 -7.47 -23.56 40.63
C LEU A 391 -6.40 -23.92 41.66
N PHE A 392 -6.39 -23.24 42.84
CA PHE A 392 -5.52 -23.61 43.94
C PHE A 392 -5.86 -24.99 44.49
N LYS A 393 -7.15 -25.30 44.60
CA LYS A 393 -7.63 -26.62 45.04
C LYS A 393 -7.19 -27.74 44.09
N ASP A 394 -7.34 -27.52 42.76
CA ASP A 394 -6.96 -28.49 41.73
C ASP A 394 -5.45 -28.78 41.75
N ARG A 395 -4.64 -27.78 42.10
CA ARG A 395 -3.22 -27.93 42.34
C ARG A 395 -2.85 -28.52 43.70
N SER A 396 -3.84 -28.86 44.53
CA SER A 396 -3.65 -29.33 45.90
C SER A 396 -2.92 -28.29 46.80
N ASP A 397 -2.97 -27.02 46.44
CA ASP A 397 -2.51 -25.90 47.27
C ASP A 397 -3.61 -25.45 48.22
N LEU A 398 -3.69 -26.14 49.36
CA LEU A 398 -4.73 -25.85 50.37
C LEU A 398 -4.55 -24.48 51.03
N GLU A 399 -3.33 -23.99 51.13
CA GLU A 399 -3.08 -22.66 51.73
C GLU A 399 -3.61 -21.56 50.79
N GLY A 400 -3.25 -21.61 49.48
CA GLY A 400 -3.78 -20.73 48.46
C GLY A 400 -5.32 -20.83 48.34
N TYR A 401 -5.86 -22.04 48.39
CA TYR A 401 -7.31 -22.27 48.37
C TYR A 401 -8.06 -21.50 49.46
N TYR A 402 -7.65 -21.67 50.73
CA TYR A 402 -8.31 -21.00 51.84
C TYR A 402 -8.05 -19.48 51.82
N ALA A 403 -6.89 -19.04 51.40
CA ALA A 403 -6.59 -17.62 51.25
C ALA A 403 -7.48 -16.96 50.16
N ALA A 404 -7.69 -17.62 49.03
CA ALA A 404 -8.56 -17.15 47.95
C ALA A 404 -10.04 -17.08 48.42
N LEU A 405 -10.53 -18.07 49.13
CA LEU A 405 -11.88 -18.05 49.74
C LEU A 405 -12.03 -16.88 50.75
N ALA A 406 -11.05 -16.66 51.61
CA ALA A 406 -11.06 -15.56 52.54
C ALA A 406 -11.07 -14.19 51.84
N ALA A 407 -10.27 -14.05 50.77
CA ALA A 407 -10.27 -12.83 49.96
C ALA A 407 -11.59 -12.60 49.21
N LEU A 408 -12.28 -13.66 48.77
CA LEU A 408 -13.61 -13.58 48.17
C LEU A 408 -14.64 -13.05 49.21
N VAL A 409 -14.66 -13.66 50.40
CA VAL A 409 -15.57 -13.24 51.50
C VAL A 409 -15.33 -11.79 51.94
N ALA A 410 -14.05 -11.39 52.01
CA ALA A 410 -13.69 -10.01 52.33
C ALA A 410 -14.17 -9.02 51.25
N ALA A 411 -13.95 -9.32 49.97
CA ALA A 411 -14.38 -8.47 48.87
C ALA A 411 -15.92 -8.28 48.82
N ASP A 412 -16.69 -9.33 49.07
CA ASP A 412 -18.16 -9.23 49.16
C ASP A 412 -18.59 -8.37 50.35
N ARG A 413 -17.96 -8.53 51.55
CA ARG A 413 -18.28 -7.70 52.73
C ARG A 413 -17.96 -6.23 52.54
N GLU A 414 -16.83 -5.91 51.90
CA GLU A 414 -16.41 -4.54 51.60
C GLU A 414 -17.31 -3.84 50.58
N ALA A 415 -18.02 -4.60 49.76
CA ALA A 415 -18.91 -4.06 48.73
C ALA A 415 -20.20 -3.43 49.29
N ASN A 416 -20.56 -3.71 50.53
CA ASN A 416 -21.77 -3.13 51.21
C ASN A 416 -23.02 -3.19 50.30
N ASP A 417 -23.55 -2.01 49.91
CA ASP A 417 -24.78 -1.88 49.11
C ASP A 417 -24.64 -2.33 47.65
N GLU A 418 -23.41 -2.56 47.15
CA GLU A 418 -23.17 -3.07 45.80
C GLU A 418 -23.28 -4.60 45.70
N ARG A 419 -23.49 -5.27 46.82
CA ARG A 419 -23.65 -6.73 46.87
C ARG A 419 -24.84 -7.19 46.05
N THR A 420 -24.62 -8.13 45.18
CA THR A 420 -25.66 -8.79 44.38
C THR A 420 -26.06 -10.13 45.00
N ASP A 421 -27.16 -10.70 44.54
CA ASP A 421 -27.54 -12.06 44.96
C ASP A 421 -26.47 -13.09 44.55
N ARG A 422 -25.77 -12.85 43.43
CA ARG A 422 -24.71 -13.71 42.96
C ARG A 422 -23.46 -13.62 43.81
N SER A 423 -23.02 -12.40 44.15
CA SER A 423 -21.87 -12.20 45.02
C SER A 423 -22.10 -12.77 46.42
N LYS A 424 -23.28 -12.50 47.00
CA LYS A 424 -23.70 -13.08 48.28
C LYS A 424 -23.70 -14.61 48.28
N PHE A 425 -24.23 -15.22 47.21
CA PHE A 425 -24.24 -16.67 47.08
C PHE A 425 -22.84 -17.29 47.09
N LEU A 426 -21.93 -16.75 46.27
CA LEU A 426 -20.55 -17.24 46.18
C LEU A 426 -19.81 -17.00 47.51
N ALA A 427 -19.98 -15.83 48.11
CA ALA A 427 -19.37 -15.51 49.40
C ALA A 427 -19.89 -16.39 50.53
N ALA A 428 -21.19 -16.68 50.57
CA ALA A 428 -21.78 -17.60 51.54
C ALA A 428 -21.21 -19.02 51.43
N LYS A 429 -21.07 -19.55 50.22
CA LYS A 429 -20.44 -20.85 49.98
C LYS A 429 -18.96 -20.87 50.39
N ALA A 430 -18.21 -19.82 50.07
CA ALA A 430 -16.81 -19.66 50.50
C ALA A 430 -16.69 -19.57 52.02
N ALA A 431 -17.55 -18.76 52.69
CA ALA A 431 -17.56 -18.61 54.11
C ALA A 431 -17.95 -19.92 54.87
N LEU A 432 -18.86 -20.73 54.27
CA LEU A 432 -19.19 -22.04 54.82
C LEU A 432 -17.97 -22.97 54.84
N VAL A 433 -17.21 -23.05 53.75
CA VAL A 433 -15.99 -23.86 53.68
C VAL A 433 -14.96 -23.43 54.71
N LEU A 434 -14.82 -22.13 54.95
CA LEU A 434 -13.91 -21.59 55.98
C LEU A 434 -14.39 -21.95 57.39
N ALA A 435 -15.68 -21.80 57.69
CA ALA A 435 -16.28 -22.16 58.98
C ALA A 435 -16.21 -23.67 59.24
N GLU A 436 -16.40 -24.53 58.21
CA GLU A 436 -16.19 -25.98 58.33
C GLU A 436 -14.74 -26.33 58.66
N ARG A 437 -13.77 -25.59 58.12
CA ARG A 437 -12.35 -25.77 58.49
C ARG A 437 -12.12 -25.42 59.96
N SER A 438 -12.68 -24.32 60.42
CA SER A 438 -12.57 -23.91 61.83
C SER A 438 -13.25 -24.95 62.77
N TYR A 439 -14.42 -25.44 62.39
CA TYR A 439 -15.10 -26.52 63.09
C TYR A 439 -14.24 -27.78 63.19
N GLN A 440 -13.64 -28.24 62.06
CA GLN A 440 -12.74 -29.40 62.07
C GLN A 440 -11.51 -29.18 62.94
N GLN A 441 -10.95 -27.99 62.95
CA GLN A 441 -9.82 -27.62 63.83
C GLN A 441 -10.25 -27.67 65.30
N HIS A 442 -11.40 -27.12 65.62
CA HIS A 442 -11.98 -27.16 66.98
C HIS A 442 -12.16 -28.59 67.46
N THR A 443 -12.76 -29.46 66.67
CA THR A 443 -13.02 -30.87 67.05
C THR A 443 -11.77 -31.68 67.28
N ARG A 444 -10.64 -31.33 66.65
CA ARG A 444 -9.33 -31.99 66.82
C ARG A 444 -8.59 -31.54 68.07
N LEU A 445 -8.97 -30.43 68.70
CA LEU A 445 -8.36 -29.93 69.95
C LEU A 445 -8.70 -30.82 71.06
N VAL A 446 -7.74 -31.54 71.63
CA VAL A 446 -7.86 -32.36 72.84
C VAL A 446 -7.34 -31.60 74.09
N LEU A 447 -7.98 -31.85 75.20
CA LEU A 447 -7.50 -31.30 76.45
C LEU A 447 -6.30 -32.11 77.00
N VAL A 448 -5.17 -31.41 77.09
CA VAL A 448 -3.86 -32.02 77.52
C VAL A 448 -3.22 -31.15 78.62
N GLN A 449 -2.23 -31.69 79.31
CA GLN A 449 -1.43 -30.87 80.27
C GLN A 449 -0.53 -29.85 79.53
N PRO A 450 -0.42 -28.58 79.99
CA PRO A 450 -1.13 -27.97 81.12
C PRO A 450 -2.61 -27.68 80.78
N PHE A 451 -3.50 -28.19 81.61
CA PHE A 451 -4.95 -28.20 81.31
C PHE A 451 -5.51 -26.83 81.12
N GLU A 452 -5.11 -25.82 81.87
CA GLU A 452 -5.62 -24.44 81.78
C GLU A 452 -5.32 -23.84 80.40
N GLN A 453 -4.14 -24.09 79.85
CA GLN A 453 -3.77 -23.58 78.52
C GLN A 453 -4.55 -24.28 77.42
N SER A 454 -4.67 -25.60 77.51
CA SER A 454 -5.40 -26.36 76.51
C SER A 454 -6.93 -26.08 76.56
N LEU A 455 -7.48 -25.79 77.72
CA LEU A 455 -8.86 -25.39 77.90
C LEU A 455 -9.10 -23.98 77.30
N ALA A 456 -8.20 -23.02 77.59
CA ALA A 456 -8.33 -21.67 77.05
C ALA A 456 -8.25 -21.69 75.50
N ALA A 457 -7.32 -22.45 74.90
CA ALA A 457 -7.21 -22.64 73.45
C ALA A 457 -8.46 -23.26 72.83
N LYS A 458 -9.06 -24.26 73.50
CA LYS A 458 -10.29 -24.88 73.02
C LYS A 458 -11.49 -23.92 73.14
N GLN A 459 -11.61 -23.12 74.23
CA GLN A 459 -12.64 -22.09 74.36
C GLN A 459 -12.51 -21.02 73.27
N GLN A 460 -11.32 -20.52 73.05
CA GLN A 460 -11.06 -19.54 71.96
C GLN A 460 -11.46 -20.09 70.61
N SER A 461 -11.10 -21.33 70.29
CA SER A 461 -11.49 -21.99 69.08
C SER A 461 -13.00 -22.17 68.92
N LEU A 462 -13.71 -22.49 70.08
CA LEU A 462 -15.13 -22.57 70.07
C LEU A 462 -15.80 -21.22 69.78
N ASP A 463 -15.38 -20.16 70.46
CA ASP A 463 -15.93 -18.83 70.27
C ASP A 463 -15.73 -18.34 68.80
N THR A 464 -14.54 -18.60 68.19
CA THR A 464 -14.25 -18.30 66.78
C THR A 464 -15.17 -19.08 65.84
N THR A 465 -15.31 -20.37 66.05
CA THR A 465 -16.15 -21.24 65.22
C THR A 465 -17.61 -20.85 65.28
N LEU A 466 -18.13 -20.55 66.47
CA LEU A 466 -19.53 -20.11 66.69
C LEU A 466 -19.79 -18.74 66.01
N ALA A 467 -18.82 -17.82 66.07
CA ALA A 467 -18.93 -16.52 65.47
C ALA A 467 -18.94 -16.64 63.90
N GLU A 468 -18.07 -17.44 63.34
CA GLU A 468 -18.03 -17.70 61.91
C GLU A 468 -19.32 -18.39 61.41
N LEU A 469 -19.78 -19.43 62.08
CA LEU A 469 -21.05 -20.10 61.75
C LEU A 469 -22.26 -19.19 61.91
N GLY A 470 -22.29 -18.37 62.94
CA GLY A 470 -23.37 -17.38 63.18
C GLY A 470 -23.47 -16.35 62.07
N ALA A 471 -22.32 -15.87 61.56
CA ALA A 471 -22.26 -14.91 60.45
C ALA A 471 -22.79 -15.47 59.11
N LEU A 472 -22.86 -16.79 58.95
CA LEU A 472 -23.38 -17.41 57.71
C LEU A 472 -24.89 -17.18 57.54
N VAL A 473 -25.63 -16.98 58.63
CA VAL A 473 -27.07 -16.74 58.59
C VAL A 473 -27.40 -15.39 57.91
N GLU A 474 -26.50 -14.42 58.05
CA GLU A 474 -26.66 -13.07 57.44
C GLU A 474 -26.66 -13.06 55.90
N TYR A 475 -26.16 -14.12 55.27
CA TYR A 475 -26.17 -14.25 53.81
C TYR A 475 -27.57 -14.61 53.26
N GLU A 476 -28.48 -15.12 54.11
CA GLU A 476 -29.82 -15.56 53.73
C GLU A 476 -29.85 -16.65 52.64
N VAL A 477 -28.79 -17.45 52.50
CA VAL A 477 -28.69 -18.58 51.57
C VAL A 477 -29.15 -19.84 52.29
N ALA A 478 -30.26 -20.41 51.86
CA ALA A 478 -30.96 -21.48 52.59
C ALA A 478 -30.07 -22.69 52.92
N ASP A 479 -29.33 -23.21 51.96
CA ASP A 479 -28.43 -24.37 52.13
C ASP A 479 -27.31 -24.07 53.15
N VAL A 480 -26.73 -22.86 53.07
CA VAL A 480 -25.65 -22.40 53.95
C VAL A 480 -26.17 -22.21 55.34
N THR A 481 -27.37 -21.60 55.50
CA THR A 481 -28.03 -21.40 56.81
C THR A 481 -28.35 -22.74 57.45
N ALA A 482 -28.84 -23.72 56.69
CA ALA A 482 -29.14 -25.06 57.22
C ALA A 482 -27.85 -25.76 57.69
N ALA A 483 -26.77 -25.70 56.90
CA ALA A 483 -25.45 -26.27 57.27
C ALA A 483 -24.88 -25.59 58.55
N ALA A 484 -24.92 -24.26 58.59
CA ALA A 484 -24.48 -23.49 59.77
C ALA A 484 -25.24 -23.90 61.02
N THR A 485 -26.58 -24.01 60.96
CA THR A 485 -27.44 -24.42 62.13
C THR A 485 -27.08 -25.82 62.58
N PHE A 486 -26.82 -26.76 61.63
CA PHE A 486 -26.37 -28.10 61.97
C PHE A 486 -25.05 -28.07 62.75
N TYR A 487 -24.03 -27.41 62.25
CA TYR A 487 -22.71 -27.34 62.89
C TYR A 487 -22.80 -26.60 64.29
N ILE A 488 -23.57 -25.55 64.38
CA ILE A 488 -23.78 -24.88 65.66
C ILE A 488 -24.39 -25.85 66.72
N ALA A 489 -25.26 -26.76 66.30
CA ALA A 489 -25.89 -27.73 67.23
C ALA A 489 -24.91 -28.89 67.57
N GLU A 490 -23.87 -29.13 66.83
CA GLU A 490 -22.89 -30.20 67.10
C GLU A 490 -21.70 -29.72 67.92
N VAL A 491 -21.38 -28.41 67.92
CA VAL A 491 -20.32 -27.82 68.74
C VAL A 491 -20.65 -27.74 70.17
#